data_ee323ee5ef6531ac3a860c687e042dc5
#
_entry.id   ee323ee5ef6531ac3a860c687e042dc5
#
_cell.length_a   1.000
_cell.length_b   1.000
_cell.length_c   1.000
_cell.angle_alpha   90.00
_cell.angle_beta   90.00
_cell.angle_gamma   90.00
#
_symmetry.space_group_name_H-M   'P 1'
#
loop_
_entity.id
_entity.type
_entity.pdbx_description
1 polymer ?
#
loop_
_entity_poly.entity_id
_entity_poly.type
_entity_poly.pdbx_seq_one_letter_code
_entity_poly.pdbx_strand_id
1 'polypeptide(L)'
;VYKVCAVENDNGEIIPKIKISENVGKITTPHFKKIYRLRDKETGKAEADLICVWDEVIDDTKPLEIFDPENTWKTKTLENFVAKELQVPIFQNGELVYEMPTLQEIRANCKASLESIWDEVKRFENPHNYYGPVVER
;
A
#
# COMPACT_ATOMS: atom_id res chain seq x y z
N VAL A 1 -2.51 -17.71 -2.76
CA VAL A 1 -3.11 -17.88 -1.41
C VAL A 1 -3.78 -16.57 -1.03
N TYR A 2 -5.04 -16.62 -0.63
CA TYR A 2 -5.82 -15.47 -0.20
C TYR A 2 -6.60 -15.79 1.07
N LYS A 3 -7.02 -14.78 1.79
CA LYS A 3 -7.80 -14.88 3.02
C LYS A 3 -8.96 -13.89 2.94
N VAL A 4 -10.10 -14.27 3.54
CA VAL A 4 -11.25 -13.36 3.67
C VAL A 4 -10.89 -12.27 4.69
N CYS A 5 -10.99 -11.02 4.28
CA CYS A 5 -10.75 -9.84 5.11
C CYS A 5 -12.02 -8.97 5.28
N ALA A 6 -13.01 -9.14 4.42
CA ALA A 6 -14.31 -8.49 4.49
C ALA A 6 -15.37 -9.32 3.78
N VAL A 7 -16.63 -9.07 4.10
CA VAL A 7 -17.82 -9.61 3.42
C VAL A 7 -18.79 -8.46 3.21
N GLU A 8 -19.33 -8.34 2.02
CA GLU A 8 -20.45 -7.44 1.74
C GLU A 8 -21.77 -8.17 2.03
N ASN A 9 -22.67 -7.51 2.78
CA ASN A 9 -23.99 -8.05 3.05
C ASN A 9 -24.99 -7.63 1.95
N ASP A 10 -26.23 -8.14 2.03
CA ASP A 10 -27.28 -7.87 1.04
C ASP A 10 -27.66 -6.38 0.94
N ASN A 11 -27.30 -5.56 1.92
CA ASN A 11 -27.52 -4.11 1.93
C ASN A 11 -26.35 -3.31 1.35
N GLY A 12 -25.27 -3.98 0.88
CA GLY A 12 -24.07 -3.33 0.38
C GLY A 12 -23.08 -2.85 1.49
N GLU A 13 -23.32 -3.25 2.74
CA GLU A 13 -22.45 -2.87 3.85
C GLU A 13 -21.24 -3.81 3.92
N ILE A 14 -20.04 -3.23 4.01
CA ILE A 14 -18.78 -3.98 4.15
C ILE A 14 -18.54 -4.34 5.62
N ILE A 15 -18.61 -5.62 5.92
CA ILE A 15 -18.38 -6.16 7.27
C ILE A 15 -16.94 -6.70 7.34
N PRO A 16 -16.06 -6.13 8.18
CA PRO A 16 -14.71 -6.61 8.33
C PRO A 16 -14.68 -8.03 8.92
N LYS A 17 -13.75 -8.84 8.42
CA LYS A 17 -13.51 -10.21 8.86
C LYS A 17 -12.03 -10.40 9.16
N ILE A 18 -11.75 -11.22 10.16
CA ILE A 18 -10.40 -11.58 10.57
C ILE A 18 -10.30 -13.08 10.77
N LYS A 19 -9.20 -13.67 10.35
CA LYS A 19 -8.84 -15.02 10.73
C LYS A 19 -7.81 -14.98 11.84
N ILE A 20 -8.19 -15.41 13.04
CA ILE A 20 -7.28 -15.54 14.19
C ILE A 20 -6.33 -16.71 13.93
N SER A 21 -5.05 -16.54 14.25
CA SER A 21 -4.01 -17.56 14.15
C SER A 21 -3.08 -17.43 15.35
N GLU A 22 -2.54 -18.55 15.82
CA GLU A 22 -1.51 -18.57 16.86
C GLU A 22 -0.23 -17.83 16.41
N ASN A 23 0.05 -17.85 15.11
CA ASN A 23 1.14 -17.05 14.53
C ASN A 23 0.61 -15.68 14.14
N VAL A 24 1.02 -14.63 14.88
CA VAL A 24 0.62 -13.23 14.66
C VAL A 24 0.88 -12.77 13.23
N GLY A 25 2.00 -13.14 12.61
CA GLY A 25 2.33 -12.81 11.23
C GLY A 25 1.39 -13.44 10.18
N LYS A 26 0.50 -14.35 10.58
CA LYS A 26 -0.55 -14.96 9.74
C LYS A 26 -1.93 -14.33 9.94
N ILE A 27 -2.09 -13.45 10.91
CA ILE A 27 -3.34 -12.74 11.15
C ILE A 27 -3.57 -11.76 9.98
N THR A 28 -4.80 -11.78 9.45
CA THR A 28 -5.17 -10.90 8.35
C THR A 28 -5.59 -9.54 8.91
N THR A 29 -5.07 -8.45 8.36
CA THR A 29 -5.64 -7.11 8.61
C THR A 29 -7.06 -7.07 8.04
N PRO A 30 -8.08 -6.78 8.86
CA PRO A 30 -9.48 -6.80 8.42
C PRO A 30 -9.80 -5.64 7.49
N HIS A 31 -11.00 -5.66 6.94
CA HIS A 31 -11.60 -4.68 6.05
C HIS A 31 -11.14 -4.79 4.58
N PHE A 32 -11.92 -4.16 3.69
CA PHE A 32 -11.57 -3.97 2.28
C PHE A 32 -10.70 -2.72 2.15
N LYS A 33 -9.49 -2.84 1.57
CA LYS A 33 -8.42 -1.86 1.71
C LYS A 33 -7.80 -1.50 0.37
N LYS A 34 -7.24 -0.28 0.32
CA LYS A 34 -6.34 0.21 -0.72
C LYS A 34 -4.93 0.35 -0.19
N ILE A 35 -3.98 0.38 -1.10
CA ILE A 35 -2.58 0.66 -0.79
C ILE A 35 -2.12 1.79 -1.70
N TYR A 36 -1.61 2.85 -1.10
CA TYR A 36 -0.96 3.96 -1.81
C TYR A 36 0.54 3.94 -1.56
N ARG A 37 1.32 4.11 -2.61
CA ARG A 37 2.73 4.44 -2.48
C ARG A 37 2.88 5.95 -2.45
N LEU A 38 3.41 6.45 -1.35
CA LEU A 38 3.71 7.87 -1.16
C LEU A 38 5.13 8.12 -1.64
N ARG A 39 5.28 9.08 -2.57
CA ARG A 39 6.57 9.45 -3.15
C ARG A 39 6.83 10.92 -2.92
N ASP A 40 8.05 11.26 -2.57
CA ASP A 40 8.50 12.65 -2.56
C ASP A 40 8.42 13.27 -3.95
N LYS A 41 7.84 14.48 -4.07
CA LYS A 41 7.61 15.15 -5.36
C LYS A 41 8.89 15.62 -6.04
N GLU A 42 9.92 15.94 -5.29
CA GLU A 42 11.17 16.48 -5.82
C GLU A 42 12.11 15.37 -6.31
N THR A 43 12.27 14.34 -5.50
CA THR A 43 13.19 13.24 -5.78
C THR A 43 12.55 12.07 -6.51
N GLY A 44 11.23 11.92 -6.45
CA GLY A 44 10.48 10.77 -6.93
C GLY A 44 10.70 9.50 -6.10
N LYS A 45 11.43 9.61 -4.98
CA LYS A 45 11.72 8.48 -4.10
C LYS A 45 10.51 8.06 -3.30
N ALA A 46 10.36 6.76 -3.09
CA ALA A 46 9.31 6.20 -2.26
C ALA A 46 9.61 6.45 -0.78
N GLU A 47 8.64 7.04 -0.07
CA GLU A 47 8.74 7.40 1.33
C GLU A 47 8.05 6.38 2.24
N ALA A 48 6.86 5.92 1.83
CA ALA A 48 6.07 4.95 2.59
C ALA A 48 5.02 4.27 1.70
N ASP A 49 4.51 3.13 2.16
CA ASP A 49 3.32 2.49 1.62
C ASP A 49 2.18 2.61 2.66
N LEU A 50 1.15 3.38 2.32
CA LEU A 50 0.00 3.67 3.16
C LEU A 50 -1.11 2.67 2.89
N ILE A 51 -1.67 2.07 3.95
CA ILE A 51 -2.90 1.28 3.90
C ILE A 51 -4.06 2.14 4.41
N CYS A 52 -5.14 2.18 3.65
CA CYS A 52 -6.38 2.84 4.02
C CYS A 52 -7.60 1.99 3.66
N VAL A 53 -8.78 2.38 4.09
CA VAL A 53 -10.03 1.74 3.69
C VAL A 53 -10.32 2.04 2.22
N TRP A 54 -11.01 1.15 1.53
CA TRP A 54 -11.18 1.16 0.06
C TRP A 54 -11.83 2.43 -0.49
N ASP A 55 -12.68 3.11 0.29
CA ASP A 55 -13.39 4.34 -0.08
C ASP A 55 -12.68 5.63 0.34
N GLU A 56 -11.58 5.53 1.10
CA GLU A 56 -10.74 6.69 1.42
C GLU A 56 -9.97 7.17 0.19
N VAL A 57 -9.86 8.49 0.07
CA VAL A 57 -9.08 9.16 -0.98
C VAL A 57 -8.05 10.04 -0.31
N ILE A 58 -6.79 9.82 -0.67
CA ILE A 58 -5.68 10.59 -0.11
C ILE A 58 -5.52 11.91 -0.85
N ASP A 59 -5.64 13.02 -0.11
CA ASP A 59 -5.41 14.38 -0.62
C ASP A 59 -3.92 14.74 -0.50
N ASP A 60 -3.18 14.53 -1.57
CA ASP A 60 -1.74 14.82 -1.63
C ASP A 60 -1.38 16.30 -1.84
N THR A 61 -2.38 17.20 -1.69
CA THR A 61 -2.19 18.64 -1.66
C THR A 61 -2.02 19.19 -0.25
N LYS A 62 -2.26 18.37 0.78
CA LYS A 62 -2.16 18.72 2.19
C LYS A 62 -1.12 17.87 2.91
N PRO A 63 -0.58 18.37 4.04
CA PRO A 63 0.25 17.55 4.91
C PRO A 63 -0.50 16.29 5.38
N LEU A 64 0.18 15.15 5.34
CA LEU A 64 -0.33 13.86 5.78
C LEU A 64 0.51 13.34 6.93
N GLU A 65 -0.10 13.12 8.09
CA GLU A 65 0.56 12.48 9.24
C GLU A 65 0.32 10.96 9.16
N ILE A 66 1.40 10.21 9.07
CA ILE A 66 1.38 8.74 9.02
C ILE A 66 2.06 8.15 10.25
N PHE A 67 1.66 6.95 10.66
CA PHE A 67 2.30 6.22 11.74
C PHE A 67 2.40 4.72 11.46
N ASP A 68 3.35 4.08 12.15
CA ASP A 68 3.51 2.62 12.15
C ASP A 68 2.45 2.00 13.08
N PRO A 69 1.51 1.16 12.59
CA PRO A 69 0.45 0.59 13.42
C PRO A 69 0.96 -0.36 14.52
N GLU A 70 2.15 -0.94 14.36
CA GLU A 70 2.79 -1.77 15.40
C GLU A 70 3.56 -0.94 16.42
N ASN A 71 4.05 0.24 16.00
CA ASN A 71 4.85 1.16 16.81
C ASN A 71 4.26 2.57 16.72
N THR A 72 3.10 2.80 17.32
CA THR A 72 2.28 4.01 17.16
C THR A 72 2.95 5.33 17.53
N TRP A 73 4.08 5.28 18.24
CA TRP A 73 4.93 6.46 18.53
C TRP A 73 5.83 6.87 17.36
N LYS A 74 6.00 5.99 16.35
CA LYS A 74 6.75 6.31 15.13
C LYS A 74 5.82 6.99 14.16
N THR A 75 5.85 8.31 14.17
CA THR A 75 5.06 9.17 13.30
C THR A 75 5.95 9.90 12.31
N LYS A 76 5.40 10.26 11.16
CA LYS A 76 6.04 11.10 10.15
C LYS A 76 4.99 11.95 9.46
N THR A 77 5.26 13.23 9.29
CA THR A 77 4.45 14.13 8.47
C THR A 77 5.08 14.29 7.09
N LEU A 78 4.32 14.03 6.05
CA LEU A 78 4.70 14.24 4.65
C LEU A 78 4.00 15.49 4.14
N GLU A 79 4.75 16.45 3.59
CA GLU A 79 4.21 17.73 3.11
C GLU A 79 4.25 17.87 1.58
N ASN A 80 5.25 17.28 0.93
CA ASN A 80 5.49 17.42 -0.50
C ASN A 80 5.58 16.04 -1.16
N PHE A 81 4.44 15.36 -1.27
CA PHE A 81 4.38 14.00 -1.79
C PHE A 81 3.32 13.83 -2.88
N VAL A 82 3.39 12.71 -3.58
CA VAL A 82 2.36 12.19 -4.49
C VAL A 82 1.89 10.85 -3.96
N ALA A 83 0.58 10.67 -3.85
CA ALA A 83 -0.05 9.40 -3.50
C ALA A 83 -0.46 8.63 -4.76
N LYS A 84 0.18 7.49 -5.01
CA LYS A 84 -0.16 6.61 -6.13
C LYS A 84 -0.82 5.34 -5.62
N GLU A 85 -2.08 5.09 -5.98
CA GLU A 85 -2.74 3.82 -5.73
C GLU A 85 -1.99 2.68 -6.47
N LEU A 86 -1.69 1.60 -5.76
CA LEU A 86 -0.94 0.46 -6.32
C LEU A 86 -1.85 -0.62 -6.89
N GLN A 87 -3.10 -0.66 -6.49
CA GLN A 87 -4.07 -1.64 -6.96
C GLN A 87 -4.67 -1.17 -8.29
N VAL A 88 -4.79 -2.10 -9.22
CA VAL A 88 -5.42 -1.86 -10.52
C VAL A 88 -6.51 -2.91 -10.76
N PRO A 89 -7.64 -2.54 -11.39
CA PRO A 89 -8.67 -3.50 -11.70
C PRO A 89 -8.17 -4.48 -12.77
N ILE A 90 -8.34 -5.78 -12.54
CA ILE A 90 -8.02 -6.85 -13.51
C ILE A 90 -9.29 -7.36 -14.16
N PHE A 91 -10.32 -7.60 -13.35
CA PHE A 91 -11.65 -7.99 -13.80
C PHE A 91 -12.71 -7.03 -13.25
N GLN A 92 -13.68 -6.66 -14.07
CA GLN A 92 -14.87 -5.92 -13.68
C GLN A 92 -16.09 -6.59 -14.31
N ASN A 93 -17.11 -6.88 -13.49
CA ASN A 93 -18.34 -7.56 -13.94
C ASN A 93 -18.10 -8.86 -14.73
N GLY A 94 -17.05 -9.60 -14.38
CA GLY A 94 -16.66 -10.85 -15.05
C GLY A 94 -15.86 -10.67 -16.34
N GLU A 95 -15.58 -9.46 -16.77
CA GLU A 95 -14.78 -9.14 -17.95
C GLU A 95 -13.35 -8.76 -17.57
N LEU A 96 -12.38 -9.24 -18.36
CA LEU A 96 -10.97 -8.83 -18.22
C LEU A 96 -10.80 -7.39 -18.74
N VAL A 97 -10.47 -6.46 -17.84
CA VAL A 97 -10.28 -5.04 -18.17
C VAL A 97 -8.80 -4.60 -18.14
N TYR A 98 -7.91 -5.50 -17.76
CA TYR A 98 -6.47 -5.25 -17.66
C TYR A 98 -5.75 -5.71 -18.93
N GLU A 99 -5.01 -4.80 -19.55
CA GLU A 99 -4.09 -5.14 -20.63
C GLU A 99 -2.83 -5.77 -20.04
N MET A 100 -2.58 -7.02 -20.42
CA MET A 100 -1.43 -7.77 -19.90
C MET A 100 -0.12 -7.20 -20.45
N PRO A 101 0.79 -6.74 -19.59
CA PRO A 101 2.05 -6.17 -20.04
C PRO A 101 2.97 -7.24 -20.63
N THR A 102 3.80 -6.83 -21.55
CA THR A 102 4.89 -7.67 -22.08
C THR A 102 5.97 -7.91 -21.03
N LEU A 103 6.80 -8.93 -21.23
CA LEU A 103 7.93 -9.22 -20.35
C LEU A 103 8.90 -8.03 -20.23
N GLN A 104 9.11 -7.28 -21.32
CA GLN A 104 9.96 -6.10 -21.35
C GLN A 104 9.39 -4.97 -20.46
N GLU A 105 8.08 -4.73 -20.54
CA GLU A 105 7.40 -3.75 -19.71
C GLU A 105 7.43 -4.12 -18.23
N ILE A 106 7.23 -5.42 -17.90
CA ILE A 106 7.35 -5.92 -16.52
C ILE A 106 8.76 -5.67 -15.98
N ARG A 107 9.80 -5.97 -16.76
CA ARG A 107 11.20 -5.74 -16.35
C ARG A 107 11.51 -4.26 -16.21
N ALA A 108 11.03 -3.42 -17.13
CA ALA A 108 11.20 -1.96 -17.05
C ALA A 108 10.53 -1.37 -15.80
N ASN A 109 9.30 -1.81 -15.49
CA ASN A 109 8.59 -1.40 -14.29
C ASN A 109 9.31 -1.85 -13.00
N CYS A 110 9.82 -3.08 -12.97
CA CYS A 110 10.61 -3.58 -11.84
C CYS A 110 11.85 -2.70 -11.62
N LYS A 111 12.61 -2.41 -12.69
CA LYS A 111 13.79 -1.55 -12.63
C LYS A 111 13.44 -0.14 -12.10
N ALA A 112 12.44 0.50 -12.68
CA ALA A 112 11.99 1.83 -12.26
C ALA A 112 11.50 1.85 -10.80
N SER A 113 10.82 0.78 -10.37
CA SER A 113 10.38 0.63 -8.99
C SER A 113 11.56 0.52 -8.03
N LEU A 114 12.58 -0.27 -8.36
CA LEU A 114 13.81 -0.38 -7.56
C LEU A 114 14.60 0.93 -7.52
N GLU A 115 14.67 1.66 -8.63
CA GLU A 115 15.34 2.97 -8.69
C GLU A 115 14.63 4.03 -7.83
N SER A 116 13.32 3.88 -7.61
CA SER A 116 12.55 4.76 -6.74
C SER A 116 12.74 4.50 -5.25
N ILE A 117 13.33 3.40 -4.84
CA ILE A 117 13.65 3.10 -3.44
C ILE A 117 14.97 3.77 -3.08
N TRP A 118 15.08 4.30 -1.86
CA TRP A 118 16.30 4.88 -1.32
C TRP A 118 17.43 3.85 -1.28
N ASP A 119 18.66 4.28 -1.54
CA ASP A 119 19.82 3.37 -1.58
C ASP A 119 20.12 2.74 -0.21
N GLU A 120 19.81 3.46 0.87
CA GLU A 120 19.94 2.99 2.25
C GLU A 120 19.03 1.78 2.55
N VAL A 121 17.86 1.72 1.92
CA VAL A 121 16.92 0.59 2.05
C VAL A 121 17.38 -0.62 1.24
N LYS A 122 18.07 -0.38 0.12
CA LYS A 122 18.52 -1.43 -0.80
C LYS A 122 19.87 -2.07 -0.40
N ARG A 123 20.55 -1.55 0.62
CA ARG A 123 21.85 -2.09 1.06
C ARG A 123 21.74 -3.55 1.46
N PHE A 124 22.74 -4.34 1.10
CA PHE A 124 22.83 -5.74 1.51
C PHE A 124 23.14 -5.88 3.01
N GLU A 125 23.99 -5.00 3.53
CA GLU A 125 24.38 -4.97 4.94
C GLU A 125 23.69 -3.81 5.66
N ASN A 126 23.04 -4.10 6.77
CA ASN A 126 22.34 -3.14 7.62
C ASN A 126 21.41 -2.19 6.83
N PRO A 127 20.43 -2.72 6.04
CA PRO A 127 19.51 -1.87 5.33
C PRO A 127 18.67 -1.04 6.29
N HIS A 128 18.34 0.18 5.90
CA HIS A 128 17.30 0.94 6.60
C HIS A 128 15.94 0.30 6.39
N ASN A 129 15.08 0.36 7.40
CA ASN A 129 13.71 -0.09 7.26
C ASN A 129 12.94 0.86 6.32
N TYR A 130 12.21 0.28 5.37
CA TYR A 130 11.22 1.01 4.60
C TYR A 130 9.96 1.22 5.45
N TYR A 131 9.34 2.40 5.37
CA TYR A 131 8.10 2.67 6.06
C TYR A 131 6.91 2.03 5.33
N GLY A 132 6.45 0.88 5.83
CA GLY A 132 5.27 0.22 5.31
C GLY A 132 5.01 -1.14 5.96
N PRO A 133 3.73 -1.48 6.13
CA PRO A 133 2.58 -0.62 5.91
C PRO A 133 2.37 0.41 7.04
N VAL A 134 2.05 1.65 6.66
CA VAL A 134 1.68 2.73 7.59
C VAL A 134 0.19 3.06 7.44
N VAL A 135 -0.37 3.79 8.40
CA VAL A 135 -1.75 4.30 8.38
C VAL A 135 -1.76 5.80 8.61
N GLU A 136 -2.83 6.46 8.16
CA GLU A 136 -3.09 7.87 8.46
C GLU A 136 -3.54 8.02 9.91
N ARG A 137 -3.18 9.14 10.55
CA ARG A 137 -3.54 9.45 11.93
C ARG A 137 -4.80 10.29 12.00
#